data_81df7152bac21bea0c6cb94887852ae5
#
_entry.id   81df7152bac21bea0c6cb94887852ae5
#
_cell.length_a   1.000
_cell.length_b   1.000
_cell.length_c   1.000
_cell.angle_alpha   90.00
_cell.angle_beta   90.00
_cell.angle_gamma   90.00
#
_symmetry.space_group_name_H-M   'P 1'
#
loop_
_entity.id
_entity.type
_entity.pdbx_description
1 polymer ?
#
loop_
_entity_poly.entity_id
_entity_poly.type
_entity_poly.pdbx_seq_one_letter_code
_entity_poly.pdbx_strand_id
1 'polypeptide(L)'
;LDFQSTVRAIVSNLDLQAATPAERPARRYDVDNSGQASAATYTPDGRYVLVALETSREISILNAATGTEVRRLDVQRTPQGIAVSPDGKQAAISNVMSRTVSFFDISALANDDPRAILPATATGTLKSAERMPAQLKRGKELFHDARDPRLARDRYMSCASCHSEGYGDGRVWDMSSLGEGLRK
;
A
#
# COMPACT_ATOMS: atom_id res chain seq x y z
N LEU A 1 -15.27 -14.28 11.32
CA LEU A 1 -14.69 -13.29 10.41
C LEU A 1 -14.07 -14.03 9.22
N ASP A 2 -14.55 -13.75 8.03
CA ASP A 2 -13.98 -14.28 6.80
C ASP A 2 -12.76 -13.41 6.41
N PHE A 3 -11.62 -14.04 6.11
CA PHE A 3 -10.40 -13.33 5.72
C PHE A 3 -10.61 -12.41 4.51
N GLN A 4 -11.42 -12.84 3.55
CA GLN A 4 -11.66 -12.06 2.33
C GLN A 4 -12.49 -10.79 2.57
N SER A 5 -13.30 -10.76 3.62
CA SER A 5 -14.14 -9.61 3.94
C SER A 5 -13.62 -8.76 5.11
N THR A 6 -12.64 -9.27 5.87
CA THR A 6 -12.27 -8.68 7.17
C THR A 6 -10.94 -7.93 7.16
N VAL A 7 -9.99 -8.32 6.30
CA VAL A 7 -8.69 -7.67 6.20
C VAL A 7 -8.51 -7.14 4.78
N ARG A 8 -8.73 -5.84 4.62
CA ARG A 8 -8.59 -5.14 3.34
C ARG A 8 -7.72 -3.90 3.49
N ALA A 9 -6.96 -3.59 2.46
CA ALA A 9 -6.31 -2.29 2.36
C ALA A 9 -7.37 -1.25 1.98
N ILE A 10 -7.61 -0.30 2.87
CA ILE A 10 -8.61 0.76 2.66
C ILE A 10 -7.98 2.13 2.81
N VAL A 11 -8.56 3.11 2.10
CA VAL A 11 -8.28 4.53 2.30
C VAL A 11 -9.58 5.23 2.67
N SER A 12 -9.63 5.77 3.87
CA SER A 12 -10.79 6.50 4.38
C SER A 12 -10.81 7.94 3.86
N ASN A 13 -11.96 8.39 3.40
CA ASN A 13 -12.20 9.79 3.06
C ASN A 13 -12.88 10.49 4.22
N LEU A 14 -12.27 11.57 4.73
CA LEU A 14 -12.79 12.33 5.86
C LEU A 14 -13.38 13.67 5.40
N ASP A 15 -14.54 14.01 5.92
CA ASP A 15 -15.12 15.34 5.80
C ASP A 15 -14.55 16.25 6.89
N LEU A 16 -13.62 17.11 6.51
CA LEU A 16 -13.01 18.08 7.42
C LEU A 16 -13.83 19.38 7.57
N GLN A 17 -14.87 19.57 6.75
CA GLN A 17 -15.75 20.74 6.86
C GLN A 17 -16.97 20.48 7.74
N ALA A 18 -17.24 19.23 8.11
CA ALA A 18 -18.26 18.90 9.08
C ALA A 18 -17.88 19.46 10.46
N ALA A 19 -18.88 19.81 11.27
CA ALA A 19 -18.66 20.32 12.64
C ALA A 19 -17.81 19.36 13.50
N THR A 20 -17.92 18.06 13.23
CA THR A 20 -17.02 17.02 13.75
C THR A 20 -16.51 16.25 12.54
N PRO A 21 -15.18 16.19 12.31
CA PRO A 21 -14.62 15.41 11.22
C PRO A 21 -15.11 13.96 11.27
N ALA A 22 -15.69 13.51 10.18
CA ALA A 22 -16.27 12.17 10.08
C ALA A 22 -15.88 11.48 8.78
N GLU A 23 -15.79 10.17 8.82
CA GLU A 23 -15.59 9.38 7.62
C GLU A 23 -16.82 9.45 6.71
N ARG A 24 -16.56 9.52 5.41
CA ARG A 24 -17.57 9.36 4.35
C ARG A 24 -17.51 7.92 3.81
N PRO A 25 -18.24 6.95 4.39
CA PRO A 25 -18.09 5.53 4.02
C PRO A 25 -18.35 5.24 2.54
N ALA A 26 -19.26 5.99 1.92
CA ALA A 26 -19.57 5.89 0.49
C ALA A 26 -18.40 6.34 -0.43
N ARG A 27 -17.37 6.97 0.15
CA ARG A 27 -16.14 7.41 -0.53
C ARG A 27 -14.88 6.72 0.01
N ARG A 28 -15.04 5.63 0.71
CA ARG A 28 -13.93 4.77 1.08
C ARG A 28 -13.44 4.03 -0.16
N TYR A 29 -12.13 4.01 -0.35
CA TYR A 29 -11.53 3.21 -1.42
C TYR A 29 -11.06 1.88 -0.84
N ASP A 30 -11.55 0.78 -1.39
CA ASP A 30 -11.03 -0.55 -1.16
C ASP A 30 -10.00 -0.89 -2.22
N VAL A 31 -8.83 -1.34 -1.81
CA VAL A 31 -7.78 -1.79 -2.72
C VAL A 31 -7.69 -3.30 -2.63
N ASP A 32 -8.24 -3.97 -3.64
CA ASP A 32 -8.31 -5.42 -3.67
C ASP A 32 -6.94 -6.08 -3.87
N ASN A 33 -6.81 -7.31 -3.33
CA ASN A 33 -5.63 -8.17 -3.48
C ASN A 33 -4.32 -7.46 -3.11
N SER A 34 -4.35 -6.69 -2.01
CA SER A 34 -3.22 -5.89 -1.56
C SER A 34 -3.13 -5.88 -0.04
N GLY A 35 -1.91 -5.78 0.46
CA GLY A 35 -1.67 -5.65 1.90
C GLY A 35 -1.42 -4.20 2.29
N GLN A 36 -1.87 -3.86 3.46
CA GLN A 36 -1.56 -2.68 4.28
C GLN A 36 -1.32 -1.37 3.52
N ALA A 37 -2.37 -0.56 3.37
CA ALA A 37 -2.25 0.82 2.90
C ALA A 37 -1.56 1.67 3.99
N SER A 38 -0.40 2.26 3.68
CA SER A 38 0.44 2.99 4.63
C SER A 38 0.53 4.49 4.36
N ALA A 39 0.31 4.92 3.12
CA ALA A 39 0.29 6.32 2.72
C ALA A 39 -0.64 6.54 1.54
N ALA A 40 -1.21 7.73 1.47
CA ALA A 40 -2.00 8.15 0.31
C ALA A 40 -1.75 9.64 0.01
N THR A 41 -1.76 10.00 -1.26
CA THR A 41 -1.67 11.39 -1.70
C THR A 41 -2.49 11.62 -2.96
N TYR A 42 -3.02 12.83 -3.11
CA TYR A 42 -3.69 13.24 -4.34
C TYR A 42 -2.69 13.77 -5.37
N THR A 43 -3.02 13.61 -6.66
CA THR A 43 -2.41 14.47 -7.68
C THR A 43 -2.83 15.93 -7.47
N PRO A 44 -2.02 16.92 -7.89
CA PRO A 44 -2.33 18.35 -7.66
C PRO A 44 -3.69 18.81 -8.23
N ASP A 45 -4.16 18.14 -9.29
CA ASP A 45 -5.46 18.40 -9.91
C ASP A 45 -6.64 17.69 -9.21
N GLY A 46 -6.34 16.84 -8.20
CA GLY A 46 -7.32 16.11 -7.40
C GLY A 46 -8.01 14.95 -8.14
N ARG A 47 -7.58 14.58 -9.36
CA ARG A 47 -8.23 13.55 -10.16
C ARG A 47 -7.84 12.12 -9.75
N TYR A 48 -6.66 11.94 -9.21
CA TYR A 48 -6.15 10.64 -8.82
C TYR A 48 -5.67 10.62 -7.37
N VAL A 49 -5.74 9.45 -6.75
CA VAL A 49 -5.15 9.14 -5.45
C VAL A 49 -4.11 8.04 -5.65
N LEU A 50 -2.89 8.29 -5.22
CA LEU A 50 -1.82 7.30 -5.16
C LEU A 50 -1.80 6.71 -3.76
N VAL A 51 -1.85 5.38 -3.65
CA VAL A 51 -1.89 4.66 -2.37
C VAL A 51 -0.69 3.71 -2.29
N ALA A 52 0.12 3.85 -1.26
CA ALA A 52 1.22 2.93 -0.98
C ALA A 52 0.71 1.67 -0.29
N LEU A 53 0.99 0.53 -0.90
CA LEU A 53 0.62 -0.80 -0.43
C LEU A 53 1.89 -1.49 0.10
N GLU A 54 2.11 -1.35 1.40
CA GLU A 54 3.38 -1.59 2.04
C GLU A 54 3.90 -3.01 1.84
N THR A 55 3.07 -4.01 2.14
CA THR A 55 3.48 -5.41 2.09
C THR A 55 3.42 -6.00 0.68
N SER A 56 2.60 -5.42 -0.20
CA SER A 56 2.49 -5.81 -1.61
C SER A 56 3.57 -5.19 -2.49
N ARG A 57 4.33 -4.20 -1.98
CA ARG A 57 5.36 -3.46 -2.73
C ARG A 57 4.82 -2.79 -3.99
N GLU A 58 3.70 -2.11 -3.83
CA GLU A 58 2.98 -1.52 -4.94
C GLU A 58 2.49 -0.12 -4.59
N ILE A 59 2.26 0.67 -5.61
CA ILE A 59 1.45 1.87 -5.54
C ILE A 59 0.20 1.64 -6.38
N SER A 60 -0.97 1.66 -5.76
CA SER A 60 -2.24 1.70 -6.47
C SER A 60 -2.59 3.14 -6.82
N ILE A 61 -3.00 3.38 -8.06
CA ILE A 61 -3.48 4.68 -8.52
C ILE A 61 -4.97 4.55 -8.79
N LEU A 62 -5.76 5.30 -8.02
CA LEU A 62 -7.21 5.27 -8.05
C LEU A 62 -7.75 6.57 -8.68
N ASN A 63 -8.80 6.47 -9.47
CA ASN A 63 -9.60 7.63 -9.84
C ASN A 63 -10.31 8.16 -8.60
N ALA A 64 -10.07 9.41 -8.23
CA ALA A 64 -10.57 9.99 -6.98
C ALA A 64 -12.10 10.17 -6.94
N ALA A 65 -12.74 10.27 -8.09
CA ALA A 65 -14.20 10.43 -8.17
C ALA A 65 -14.94 9.09 -8.06
N THR A 66 -14.39 8.03 -8.67
CA THR A 66 -15.06 6.72 -8.78
C THR A 66 -14.51 5.68 -7.82
N GLY A 67 -13.29 5.86 -7.28
CA GLY A 67 -12.58 4.86 -6.51
C GLY A 67 -12.01 3.70 -7.34
N THR A 68 -12.16 3.73 -8.66
CA THR A 68 -11.68 2.66 -9.54
C THR A 68 -10.17 2.70 -9.65
N GLU A 69 -9.52 1.57 -9.48
CA GLU A 69 -8.08 1.43 -9.73
C GLU A 69 -7.80 1.56 -11.24
N VAL A 70 -6.95 2.51 -11.60
CA VAL A 70 -6.56 2.76 -13.01
C VAL A 70 -5.19 2.19 -13.32
N ARG A 71 -4.30 2.09 -12.31
CA ARG A 71 -2.93 1.60 -12.47
C ARG A 71 -2.40 1.04 -11.17
N ARG A 72 -1.42 0.16 -11.33
CA ARG A 72 -0.60 -0.35 -10.25
C ARG A 72 0.87 -0.28 -10.67
N LEU A 73 1.72 0.30 -9.82
CA LEU A 73 3.15 0.43 -10.05
C LEU A 73 3.90 -0.49 -9.10
N ASP A 74 4.84 -1.25 -9.62
CA ASP A 74 5.79 -2.00 -8.81
C ASP A 74 6.84 -1.07 -8.19
N VAL A 75 7.07 -1.22 -6.89
CA VAL A 75 8.09 -0.47 -6.16
C VAL A 75 8.95 -1.41 -5.31
N GLN A 76 9.91 -0.83 -4.59
CA GLN A 76 10.77 -1.58 -3.69
C GLN A 76 10.04 -1.91 -2.36
N ARG A 77 10.75 -2.55 -1.41
CA ARG A 77 10.16 -3.03 -0.15
C ARG A 77 9.68 -1.90 0.74
N THR A 78 8.48 -2.07 1.27
CA THR A 78 7.87 -1.23 2.30
C THR A 78 7.75 0.23 1.86
N PRO A 79 6.97 0.51 0.79
CA PRO A 79 6.63 1.89 0.44
C PRO A 79 5.78 2.50 1.56
N GLN A 80 6.24 3.61 2.17
CA GLN A 80 5.56 4.29 3.27
C GLN A 80 5.41 5.80 3.05
N GLY A 81 5.92 6.32 1.95
CA GLY A 81 5.78 7.74 1.62
C GLY A 81 5.64 7.95 0.13
N ILE A 82 4.77 8.88 -0.23
CA ILE A 82 4.52 9.28 -1.60
C ILE A 82 4.54 10.81 -1.67
N ALA A 83 5.24 11.34 -2.64
CA ALA A 83 5.17 12.75 -3.00
C ALA A 83 4.91 12.86 -4.50
N VAL A 84 4.03 13.78 -4.89
CA VAL A 84 3.78 14.14 -6.28
C VAL A 84 4.29 15.54 -6.51
N SER A 85 4.98 15.75 -7.64
CA SER A 85 5.48 17.07 -8.01
C SER A 85 4.33 18.07 -8.22
N PRO A 86 4.54 19.37 -7.96
CA PRO A 86 3.48 20.38 -8.10
C PRO A 86 2.86 20.47 -9.50
N ASP A 87 3.61 20.08 -10.53
CA ASP A 87 3.14 20.03 -11.91
C ASP A 87 2.41 18.71 -12.27
N GLY A 88 2.29 17.77 -11.31
CA GLY A 88 1.61 16.49 -11.48
C GLY A 88 2.31 15.49 -12.40
N LYS A 89 3.58 15.74 -12.77
CA LYS A 89 4.28 14.91 -13.77
C LYS A 89 5.14 13.82 -13.18
N GLN A 90 5.56 13.96 -11.93
CA GLN A 90 6.45 13.00 -11.27
C GLN A 90 5.89 12.55 -9.93
N ALA A 91 6.13 11.28 -9.61
CA ALA A 91 5.91 10.74 -8.29
C ALA A 91 7.23 10.19 -7.72
N ALA A 92 7.48 10.48 -6.45
CA ALA A 92 8.59 9.94 -5.66
C ALA A 92 8.04 9.07 -4.53
N ILE A 93 8.53 7.83 -4.42
CA ILE A 93 8.07 6.84 -3.46
C ILE A 93 9.23 6.43 -2.53
N SER A 94 9.05 6.65 -1.23
CA SER A 94 10.01 6.22 -0.22
C SER A 94 9.80 4.75 0.12
N ASN A 95 10.78 3.89 -0.18
CA ASN A 95 10.79 2.46 0.10
C ASN A 95 11.68 2.21 1.33
N VAL A 96 11.08 2.26 2.50
CA VAL A 96 11.81 2.35 3.77
C VAL A 96 12.72 1.14 4.00
N MET A 97 12.23 -0.07 3.80
CA MET A 97 13.03 -1.28 4.05
C MET A 97 14.11 -1.52 2.99
N SER A 98 13.87 -1.11 1.75
CA SER A 98 14.90 -1.11 0.71
C SER A 98 15.86 0.05 0.83
N ARG A 99 15.52 1.09 1.62
CA ARG A 99 16.31 2.33 1.77
C ARG A 99 16.54 3.01 0.42
N THR A 100 15.49 3.06 -0.38
CA THR A 100 15.49 3.66 -1.70
C THR A 100 14.34 4.63 -1.88
N VAL A 101 14.48 5.51 -2.86
CA VAL A 101 13.39 6.32 -3.39
C VAL A 101 13.22 5.97 -4.86
N SER A 102 12.05 5.51 -5.24
CA SER A 102 11.68 5.25 -6.64
C SER A 102 11.01 6.47 -7.23
N PHE A 103 11.36 6.82 -8.47
CA PHE A 103 10.76 7.93 -9.21
C PHE A 103 10.03 7.39 -10.43
N PHE A 104 8.86 7.96 -10.68
CA PHE A 104 8.01 7.61 -11.84
C PHE A 104 7.60 8.86 -12.60
N ASP A 105 7.56 8.76 -13.93
CA ASP A 105 6.87 9.72 -14.76
C ASP A 105 5.37 9.34 -14.77
N ILE A 106 4.55 10.23 -14.22
CA ILE A 106 3.10 10.06 -14.15
C ILE A 106 2.36 11.09 -15.02
N SER A 107 3.07 11.79 -15.90
CA SER A 107 2.50 12.84 -16.77
C SER A 107 1.36 12.32 -17.65
N ALA A 108 1.40 11.05 -18.02
CA ALA A 108 0.36 10.42 -18.84
C ALA A 108 -1.00 10.30 -18.13
N LEU A 109 -1.07 10.40 -16.80
CA LEU A 109 -2.34 10.47 -16.07
C LEU A 109 -3.16 11.72 -16.46
N ALA A 110 -2.49 12.78 -16.89
CA ALA A 110 -3.17 14.00 -17.33
C ALA A 110 -4.10 13.77 -18.53
N ASN A 111 -3.84 12.76 -19.34
CA ASN A 111 -4.59 12.45 -20.56
C ASN A 111 -5.72 11.43 -20.34
N ASP A 112 -5.95 10.98 -19.10
CA ASP A 112 -6.93 9.94 -18.74
C ASP A 112 -6.81 8.65 -19.58
N ASP A 113 -5.61 8.37 -20.10
CA ASP A 113 -5.36 7.14 -20.87
C ASP A 113 -5.18 5.95 -19.93
N PRO A 114 -6.16 5.03 -19.86
CA PRO A 114 -6.06 3.85 -19.00
C PRO A 114 -4.98 2.87 -19.46
N ARG A 115 -4.39 3.04 -20.63
CA ARG A 115 -3.30 2.20 -21.17
C ARG A 115 -1.93 2.86 -21.04
N ALA A 116 -1.88 4.10 -20.55
CA ALA A 116 -0.63 4.82 -20.43
C ALA A 116 0.40 4.03 -19.60
N ILE A 117 1.60 3.95 -20.10
CA ILE A 117 2.74 3.41 -19.35
C ILE A 117 3.26 4.52 -18.47
N LEU A 118 3.43 4.22 -17.19
CA LEU A 118 4.02 5.13 -16.21
C LEU A 118 5.42 4.59 -15.86
N PRO A 119 6.45 4.98 -16.62
CA PRO A 119 7.78 4.39 -16.48
C PRO A 119 8.45 4.80 -15.18
N ALA A 120 9.16 3.86 -14.55
CA ALA A 120 10.14 4.19 -13.55
C ALA A 120 11.31 4.94 -14.21
N THR A 121 11.58 6.15 -13.72
CA THR A 121 12.62 7.02 -14.31
C THR A 121 13.95 6.87 -13.58
N ALA A 122 13.93 6.58 -12.28
CA ALA A 122 15.11 6.40 -11.47
C ALA A 122 14.80 5.65 -10.17
N THR A 123 15.86 5.13 -9.55
CA THR A 123 15.81 4.67 -8.15
C THR A 123 17.07 5.18 -7.45
N GLY A 124 16.87 6.05 -6.45
CA GLY A 124 17.94 6.55 -5.60
C GLY A 124 18.10 5.67 -4.36
N THR A 125 19.34 5.41 -3.95
CA THR A 125 19.63 4.68 -2.71
C THR A 125 20.09 5.67 -1.62
N LEU A 126 19.56 5.49 -0.40
CA LEU A 126 19.98 6.30 0.75
C LEU A 126 21.42 5.95 1.13
N LYS A 127 22.26 6.98 1.27
CA LYS A 127 23.69 6.82 1.57
C LYS A 127 24.01 6.39 3.01
N SER A 128 23.06 6.52 3.94
CA SER A 128 23.27 6.11 5.32
C SER A 128 23.52 4.61 5.46
N ALA A 129 24.43 4.18 6.33
CA ALA A 129 24.73 2.77 6.53
C ALA A 129 23.54 2.01 7.16
N GLU A 130 23.36 0.74 6.77
CA GLU A 130 22.43 -0.16 7.45
C GLU A 130 22.94 -0.44 8.87
N ARG A 131 22.06 -0.23 9.85
CA ARG A 131 22.38 -0.44 11.27
C ARG A 131 21.81 -1.74 11.85
N MET A 132 20.85 -2.34 11.14
CA MET A 132 20.20 -3.55 11.61
C MET A 132 21.07 -4.76 11.29
N PRO A 133 21.28 -5.69 12.25
CA PRO A 133 21.94 -6.96 11.97
C PRO A 133 21.25 -7.71 10.82
N ALA A 134 22.04 -8.33 9.95
CA ALA A 134 21.55 -8.95 8.72
C ALA A 134 20.43 -9.97 8.95
N GLN A 135 20.53 -10.77 10.03
CA GLN A 135 19.50 -11.76 10.40
C GLN A 135 18.17 -11.08 10.78
N LEU A 136 18.22 -10.02 11.58
CA LEU A 136 17.00 -9.28 11.98
C LEU A 136 16.38 -8.58 10.77
N LYS A 137 17.21 -7.97 9.92
CA LYS A 137 16.76 -7.39 8.66
C LYS A 137 16.05 -8.41 7.81
N ARG A 138 16.63 -9.60 7.64
CA ARG A 138 16.03 -10.69 6.87
C ARG A 138 14.68 -11.13 7.46
N GLY A 139 14.60 -11.28 8.79
CA GLY A 139 13.34 -11.59 9.48
C GLY A 139 12.27 -10.53 9.23
N LYS A 140 12.63 -9.25 9.34
CA LYS A 140 11.73 -8.13 9.09
C LYS A 140 11.27 -8.10 7.63
N GLU A 141 12.17 -8.34 6.68
CA GLU A 141 11.83 -8.43 5.27
C GLU A 141 10.79 -9.52 4.98
N LEU A 142 10.95 -10.71 5.57
CA LEU A 142 10.02 -11.82 5.41
C LEU A 142 8.65 -11.51 6.05
N PHE A 143 8.67 -10.90 7.24
CA PHE A 143 7.45 -10.55 7.97
C PHE A 143 6.54 -9.56 7.21
N HIS A 144 7.14 -8.63 6.45
CA HIS A 144 6.43 -7.61 5.66
C HIS A 144 6.25 -7.99 4.19
N ASP A 145 6.68 -9.17 3.74
CA ASP A 145 6.67 -9.52 2.32
C ASP A 145 5.46 -10.37 1.94
N ALA A 146 4.45 -9.75 1.36
CA ALA A 146 3.30 -10.46 0.80
C ALA A 146 3.62 -11.17 -0.53
N ARG A 147 4.74 -10.84 -1.19
CA ARG A 147 5.09 -11.43 -2.49
C ARG A 147 5.87 -12.74 -2.42
N ASP A 148 6.31 -13.14 -1.23
CA ASP A 148 7.01 -14.41 -1.05
C ASP A 148 6.00 -15.57 -1.11
N PRO A 149 5.98 -16.39 -2.18
CA PRO A 149 4.98 -17.45 -2.35
C PRO A 149 5.12 -18.60 -1.34
N ARG A 150 6.24 -18.65 -0.60
CA ARG A 150 6.44 -19.62 0.48
C ARG A 150 5.66 -19.26 1.74
N LEU A 151 5.34 -17.96 1.92
CA LEU A 151 4.65 -17.40 3.08
C LEU A 151 3.25 -16.92 2.76
N ALA A 152 3.00 -16.52 1.51
CA ALA A 152 1.75 -15.94 1.06
C ALA A 152 1.33 -16.56 -0.28
N ARG A 153 0.46 -17.58 -0.24
CA ARG A 153 0.02 -18.30 -1.44
C ARG A 153 -0.51 -17.36 -2.53
N ASP A 154 -1.35 -16.42 -2.15
CA ASP A 154 -2.05 -15.53 -3.08
C ASP A 154 -1.37 -14.15 -3.22
N ARG A 155 -0.20 -13.97 -2.60
CA ARG A 155 0.70 -12.82 -2.73
C ARG A 155 0.14 -11.45 -2.35
N TYR A 156 -0.91 -11.37 -1.55
CA TYR A 156 -1.47 -10.09 -1.10
C TYR A 156 -1.47 -9.90 0.42
N MET A 157 -1.22 -10.95 1.20
CA MET A 157 -1.13 -10.86 2.66
C MET A 157 0.26 -11.28 3.15
N SER A 158 0.72 -10.63 4.19
CA SER A 158 1.93 -10.99 4.93
C SER A 158 1.61 -11.10 6.43
N CYS A 159 2.56 -11.53 7.24
CA CYS A 159 2.40 -11.50 8.69
C CYS A 159 2.04 -10.09 9.19
N ALA A 160 2.67 -9.06 8.63
CA ALA A 160 2.40 -7.66 8.98
C ALA A 160 0.98 -7.19 8.63
N SER A 161 0.27 -7.85 7.72
CA SER A 161 -1.10 -7.47 7.38
C SER A 161 -2.07 -7.59 8.56
N CYS A 162 -1.81 -8.53 9.48
CA CYS A 162 -2.59 -8.72 10.72
C CYS A 162 -1.79 -8.27 11.96
N HIS A 163 -0.47 -8.38 11.93
CA HIS A 163 0.43 -8.08 13.04
C HIS A 163 1.28 -6.84 12.74
N SER A 164 0.65 -5.72 12.40
CA SER A 164 1.33 -4.50 11.91
C SER A 164 2.45 -4.02 12.85
N GLU A 165 2.23 -4.12 14.16
CA GLU A 165 3.20 -3.72 15.19
C GLU A 165 4.04 -4.89 15.74
N GLY A 166 3.96 -6.07 15.11
CA GLY A 166 4.66 -7.28 15.58
C GLY A 166 4.03 -7.96 16.79
N TYR A 167 2.87 -7.48 17.25
CA TYR A 167 2.09 -8.06 18.34
C TYR A 167 0.89 -8.86 17.84
N GLY A 168 0.15 -9.50 18.73
CA GLY A 168 -1.14 -10.10 18.39
C GLY A 168 -2.14 -9.05 17.93
N ASP A 169 -2.99 -9.41 16.98
CA ASP A 169 -4.04 -8.50 16.43
C ASP A 169 -5.22 -8.28 17.38
N GLY A 170 -5.23 -8.96 18.53
CA GLY A 170 -6.28 -8.88 19.55
C GLY A 170 -7.63 -9.49 19.11
N ARG A 171 -7.68 -10.19 17.99
CA ARG A 171 -8.90 -10.74 17.41
C ARG A 171 -9.00 -12.25 17.63
N VAL A 172 -10.23 -12.74 17.50
CA VAL A 172 -10.54 -14.17 17.41
C VAL A 172 -10.96 -14.47 15.98
N TRP A 173 -10.24 -15.35 15.33
CA TRP A 173 -10.48 -15.75 13.96
C TRP A 173 -11.26 -17.06 13.90
N ASP A 174 -12.29 -17.10 13.06
CA ASP A 174 -12.99 -18.35 12.75
C ASP A 174 -12.26 -19.08 11.63
N MET A 175 -11.54 -20.13 12.04
CA MET A 175 -10.79 -21.01 11.13
C MET A 175 -11.51 -22.33 10.92
N SER A 176 -12.82 -22.42 11.22
CA SER A 176 -13.59 -23.66 11.14
C SER A 176 -13.62 -24.23 9.72
N SER A 177 -13.62 -23.36 8.69
CA SER A 177 -13.51 -23.77 7.29
C SER A 177 -12.19 -24.48 6.94
N LEU A 178 -11.15 -24.27 7.76
CA LEU A 178 -9.85 -24.95 7.64
C LEU A 178 -9.72 -26.13 8.60
N GLY A 179 -10.78 -26.47 9.35
CA GLY A 179 -10.81 -27.56 10.32
C GLY A 179 -10.17 -27.24 11.67
N GLU A 180 -9.83 -25.96 11.94
CA GLU A 180 -9.08 -25.56 13.14
C GLU A 180 -9.92 -24.88 14.24
N GLY A 181 -11.19 -24.57 13.97
CA GLY A 181 -12.07 -23.86 14.91
C GLY A 181 -11.68 -22.39 15.13
N LEU A 182 -12.03 -21.86 16.33
CA LEU A 182 -11.70 -20.48 16.71
C LEU A 182 -10.26 -20.38 17.20
N ARG A 183 -9.50 -19.38 16.70
CA ARG A 183 -8.12 -19.11 17.09
C ARG A 183 -7.95 -17.65 17.52
N LYS A 184 -7.02 -17.43 18.46
CA LYS A 184 -6.52 -16.11 18.90
C LYS A 184 -5.12 -15.86 18.37
#